data_369a995aa381e2d44c1d47dffa79b819
#
_entry.id   369a995aa381e2d44c1d47dffa79b819
#
_cell.length_a   1.000
_cell.length_b   1.000
_cell.length_c   1.000
_cell.angle_alpha   90.00
_cell.angle_beta   90.00
_cell.angle_gamma   90.00
#
_symmetry.space_group_name_H-M   'P 1'
#
loop_
_entity.id
_entity.type
_entity.pdbx_description
1 polymer ?
#
loop_
_entity_poly.entity_id
_entity_poly.type
_entity_poly.pdbx_seq_one_letter_code
_entity_poly.pdbx_strand_id
1 'polypeptide(L)'
;MNDHRGAGRYAPSPSGDLHFGNLRTALLAWLFARQTGRAFYVRVEDIDSERSSAESARRQLEDLAVIGIEWDEPVIYQSDRSAAYAAALAKLPTYECYCTRRDIREAASAPHAQPGMYPGTCRDLSEEHRALRRLELSAEGRLPAIRLRAKAREWTVSDFY
;
A
#
# COMPACT_ATOMS: atom_id res chain seq x y z
N MET A 1 -5.46 -1.53 31.82
CA MET A 1 -6.12 -0.53 30.97
C MET A 1 -5.43 -0.56 29.63
N ASN A 2 -6.06 -1.16 28.62
CA ASN A 2 -5.52 -1.12 27.27
C ASN A 2 -5.64 0.30 26.75
N ASP A 3 -4.53 1.02 26.74
CA ASP A 3 -4.47 2.34 26.13
C ASP A 3 -4.54 2.16 24.61
N HIS A 4 -5.72 2.33 24.03
CA HIS A 4 -5.98 2.25 22.59
C HIS A 4 -5.47 3.48 21.81
N ARG A 5 -4.51 4.21 22.37
CA ARG A 5 -3.79 5.23 21.61
C ARG A 5 -3.03 4.56 20.49
N GLY A 6 -3.43 4.80 19.25
CA GLY A 6 -2.75 4.27 18.07
C GLY A 6 -1.26 4.64 18.06
N ALA A 7 -0.45 3.92 17.30
CA ALA A 7 0.97 4.23 17.10
C ALA A 7 1.17 5.17 15.91
N GLY A 8 2.23 5.96 15.94
CA GLY A 8 2.78 6.59 14.75
C GLY A 8 3.54 5.57 13.89
N ARG A 9 3.70 5.88 12.62
CA ARG A 9 4.41 4.99 11.70
C ARG A 9 5.06 5.78 10.57
N TYR A 10 6.25 5.33 10.18
CA TYR A 10 6.83 5.64 8.88
C TYR A 10 7.02 4.36 8.07
N ALA A 11 6.68 4.39 6.79
CA ALA A 11 6.64 3.20 5.96
C ALA A 11 7.28 3.46 4.58
N PRO A 12 8.62 3.49 4.51
CA PRO A 12 9.32 3.75 3.26
C PRO A 12 9.37 2.52 2.35
N SER A 13 9.28 2.76 1.03
CA SER A 13 9.61 1.75 0.02
C SER A 13 11.11 1.82 -0.28
N PRO A 14 11.86 0.71 -0.21
CA PRO A 14 13.32 0.71 -0.35
C PRO A 14 13.76 0.69 -1.83
N SER A 15 13.27 1.65 -2.61
CA SER A 15 13.52 1.78 -4.05
C SER A 15 14.68 2.75 -4.39
N GLY A 16 15.38 3.24 -3.38
CA GLY A 16 16.50 4.20 -3.49
C GLY A 16 16.71 4.91 -2.16
N ASP A 17 17.53 5.95 -2.16
CA ASP A 17 17.83 6.74 -0.97
C ASP A 17 16.66 7.68 -0.60
N LEU A 18 16.57 8.06 0.67
CA LEU A 18 15.59 9.03 1.12
C LEU A 18 15.97 10.43 0.66
N HIS A 19 15.06 11.13 0.02
CA HIS A 19 15.24 12.55 -0.24
C HIS A 19 14.67 13.39 0.92
N PHE A 20 14.97 14.69 0.92
CA PHE A 20 14.57 15.61 2.00
C PHE A 20 13.08 15.55 2.35
N GLY A 21 12.19 15.42 1.35
CA GLY A 21 10.75 15.30 1.58
C GLY A 21 10.36 14.04 2.36
N ASN A 22 11.06 12.92 2.12
CA ASN A 22 10.85 11.68 2.86
C ASN A 22 11.26 11.85 4.33
N LEU A 23 12.45 12.44 4.57
CA LEU A 23 12.97 12.70 5.92
C LEU A 23 12.06 13.67 6.69
N ARG A 24 11.57 14.74 6.03
CA ARG A 24 10.59 15.65 6.63
C ARG A 24 9.31 14.92 7.06
N THR A 25 8.76 14.07 6.19
CA THR A 25 7.54 13.32 6.49
C THR A 25 7.75 12.36 7.66
N ALA A 26 8.89 11.65 7.68
CA ALA A 26 9.26 10.76 8.78
C ALA A 26 9.39 11.52 10.10
N LEU A 27 10.08 12.67 10.09
CA LEU A 27 10.28 13.50 11.27
C LEU A 27 8.95 14.02 11.83
N LEU A 28 8.06 14.53 10.99
CA LEU A 28 6.75 14.99 11.43
C LEU A 28 5.91 13.86 12.04
N ALA A 29 5.87 12.69 11.40
CA ALA A 29 5.15 11.53 11.92
C ALA A 29 5.71 11.08 13.28
N TRP A 30 7.03 11.10 13.44
CA TRP A 30 7.70 10.78 14.70
C TRP A 30 7.40 11.81 15.79
N LEU A 31 7.50 13.11 15.49
CA LEU A 31 7.18 14.17 16.44
C LEU A 31 5.74 14.08 16.94
N PHE A 32 4.77 13.88 16.06
CA PHE A 32 3.36 13.71 16.46
C PHE A 32 3.15 12.49 17.36
N ALA A 33 3.84 11.37 17.09
CA ALA A 33 3.76 10.22 17.97
C ALA A 33 4.37 10.51 19.34
N ARG A 34 5.58 11.06 19.38
CA ARG A 34 6.32 11.32 20.62
C ARG A 34 5.66 12.41 21.48
N GLN A 35 5.15 13.48 20.87
CA GLN A 35 4.43 14.53 21.58
C GLN A 35 3.22 14.02 22.35
N THR A 36 2.59 12.96 21.86
CA THR A 36 1.40 12.37 22.48
C THR A 36 1.70 11.08 23.26
N GLY A 37 2.98 10.77 23.50
CA GLY A 37 3.42 9.58 24.24
C GLY A 37 3.06 8.26 23.57
N ARG A 38 2.92 8.25 22.23
CA ARG A 38 2.63 7.05 21.45
C ARG A 38 3.89 6.36 20.95
N ALA A 39 3.80 5.06 20.77
CA ALA A 39 4.84 4.30 20.08
C ALA A 39 4.99 4.79 18.63
N PHE A 40 6.18 4.62 18.07
CA PHE A 40 6.48 4.91 16.67
C PHE A 40 7.17 3.70 16.03
N TYR A 41 6.62 3.24 14.91
CA TYR A 41 7.11 2.05 14.20
C TYR A 41 7.64 2.39 12.82
N VAL A 42 8.59 1.57 12.37
CA VAL A 42 9.08 1.61 10.98
C VAL A 42 8.69 0.30 10.29
N ARG A 43 8.12 0.42 9.09
CA ARG A 43 7.78 -0.71 8.23
C ARG A 43 8.35 -0.49 6.84
N VAL A 44 9.27 -1.34 6.43
CA VAL A 44 9.82 -1.35 5.08
C VAL A 44 8.79 -1.97 4.13
N GLU A 45 8.42 -1.24 3.08
CA GLU A 45 7.42 -1.65 2.08
C GLU A 45 8.12 -2.24 0.85
N ASP A 46 8.57 -3.48 0.98
CA ASP A 46 9.45 -4.21 0.05
C ASP A 46 8.74 -5.29 -0.77
N ILE A 47 7.41 -5.20 -0.93
CA ILE A 47 6.61 -6.18 -1.72
C ILE A 47 6.99 -6.13 -3.21
N ASP A 48 7.30 -4.96 -3.76
CA ASP A 48 7.76 -4.80 -5.14
C ASP A 48 9.25 -5.18 -5.24
N SER A 49 9.52 -6.48 -5.39
CA SER A 49 10.87 -7.03 -5.40
C SER A 49 11.74 -6.53 -6.56
N GLU A 50 11.14 -6.09 -7.68
CA GLU A 50 11.89 -5.55 -8.81
C GLU A 50 12.49 -4.17 -8.51
N ARG A 51 11.84 -3.39 -7.63
CA ARG A 51 12.25 -2.03 -7.26
C ARG A 51 12.87 -1.94 -5.89
N SER A 52 12.73 -2.96 -5.07
CA SER A 52 13.20 -2.98 -3.69
C SER A 52 14.58 -3.61 -3.58
N SER A 53 15.44 -3.03 -2.74
CA SER A 53 16.70 -3.64 -2.39
C SER A 53 16.96 -3.58 -0.88
N ALA A 54 17.55 -4.64 -0.34
CA ALA A 54 17.94 -4.71 1.07
C ALA A 54 18.97 -3.62 1.42
N GLU A 55 19.84 -3.27 0.48
CA GLU A 55 20.83 -2.22 0.65
C GLU A 55 20.19 -0.84 0.76
N SER A 56 19.17 -0.54 -0.07
CA SER A 56 18.41 0.71 0.07
C SER A 56 17.64 0.75 1.39
N ALA A 57 17.04 -0.37 1.83
CA ALA A 57 16.38 -0.44 3.12
C ALA A 57 17.33 -0.11 4.27
N ARG A 58 18.55 -0.71 4.26
CA ARG A 58 19.56 -0.45 5.27
C ARG A 58 19.97 1.03 5.32
N ARG A 59 20.29 1.64 4.17
CA ARG A 59 20.66 3.06 4.11
C ARG A 59 19.52 3.98 4.57
N GLN A 60 18.29 3.69 4.20
CA GLN A 60 17.12 4.47 4.64
C GLN A 60 16.96 4.43 6.18
N LEU A 61 17.17 3.28 6.80
CA LEU A 61 17.14 3.17 8.27
C LEU A 61 18.30 3.93 8.93
N GLU A 62 19.48 3.88 8.34
CA GLU A 62 20.63 4.66 8.80
C GLU A 62 20.38 6.17 8.70
N ASP A 63 19.82 6.64 7.59
CA ASP A 63 19.46 8.05 7.40
C ASP A 63 18.45 8.52 8.47
N LEU A 64 17.46 7.71 8.78
CA LEU A 64 16.49 8.00 9.84
C LEU A 64 17.17 8.10 11.21
N ALA A 65 18.07 7.17 11.52
CA ALA A 65 18.81 7.17 12.78
C ALA A 65 19.75 8.39 12.89
N VAL A 66 20.42 8.76 11.81
CA VAL A 66 21.34 9.92 11.76
C VAL A 66 20.61 11.24 12.09
N ILE A 67 19.36 11.40 11.65
CA ILE A 67 18.55 12.58 11.98
C ILE A 67 17.85 12.48 13.35
N GLY A 68 18.15 11.44 14.14
CA GLY A 68 17.65 11.26 15.51
C GLY A 68 16.25 10.66 15.61
N ILE A 69 15.74 10.04 14.57
CA ILE A 69 14.46 9.30 14.63
C ILE A 69 14.73 7.94 15.26
N GLU A 70 14.13 7.71 16.42
CA GLU A 70 14.13 6.44 17.12
C GLU A 70 12.77 5.77 16.96
N TRP A 71 12.74 4.45 16.79
CA TRP A 71 11.52 3.66 16.71
C TRP A 71 11.48 2.57 17.78
N ASP A 72 10.28 2.21 18.18
CA ASP A 72 10.01 1.14 19.12
C ASP A 72 9.85 -0.16 18.32
N GLU A 73 10.19 -1.29 18.89
CA GLU A 73 10.11 -2.61 18.29
C GLU A 73 11.05 -2.81 17.07
N PRO A 74 11.30 -4.07 16.69
CA PRO A 74 12.05 -4.37 15.47
C PRO A 74 11.35 -3.81 14.23
N VAL A 75 12.15 -3.42 13.23
CA VAL A 75 11.65 -3.02 11.91
C VAL A 75 10.87 -4.17 11.27
N ILE A 76 9.68 -3.86 10.78
CA ILE A 76 8.82 -4.83 10.09
C ILE A 76 9.09 -4.73 8.58
N TYR A 77 9.28 -5.86 7.92
CA TYR A 77 9.31 -5.96 6.47
C TYR A 77 7.98 -6.53 5.95
N GLN A 78 7.42 -5.92 4.92
CA GLN A 78 6.14 -6.39 4.36
C GLN A 78 6.29 -7.77 3.70
N SER A 79 7.42 -8.05 3.07
CA SER A 79 7.72 -9.36 2.47
C SER A 79 7.59 -10.52 3.46
N ASP A 80 7.93 -10.30 4.73
CA ASP A 80 7.82 -11.31 5.80
C ASP A 80 6.38 -11.55 6.26
N ARG A 81 5.43 -10.73 5.79
CA ARG A 81 4.03 -10.74 6.26
C ARG A 81 3.04 -11.30 5.24
N SER A 82 3.50 -11.93 4.18
CA SER A 82 2.67 -12.42 3.07
C SER A 82 1.53 -13.34 3.53
N ALA A 83 1.80 -14.25 4.48
CA ALA A 83 0.77 -15.13 5.02
C ALA A 83 -0.32 -14.35 5.80
N ALA A 84 0.07 -13.34 6.58
CA ALA A 84 -0.87 -12.49 7.31
C ALA A 84 -1.74 -11.66 6.36
N TYR A 85 -1.15 -11.14 5.27
CA TYR A 85 -1.89 -10.41 4.25
C TYR A 85 -2.86 -11.31 3.48
N ALA A 86 -2.46 -12.52 3.12
CA ALA A 86 -3.33 -13.50 2.47
C ALA A 86 -4.53 -13.86 3.37
N ALA A 87 -4.27 -14.11 4.67
CA ALA A 87 -5.33 -14.41 5.64
C ALA A 87 -6.29 -13.24 5.86
N ALA A 88 -5.79 -12.01 5.83
CA ALA A 88 -6.63 -10.81 5.92
C ALA A 88 -7.45 -10.61 4.64
N LEU A 89 -6.83 -10.77 3.47
CA LEU A 89 -7.47 -10.62 2.17
C LEU A 89 -8.62 -11.62 1.97
N ALA A 90 -8.45 -12.86 2.44
CA ALA A 90 -9.48 -13.89 2.37
C ALA A 90 -10.79 -13.54 3.13
N LYS A 91 -10.73 -12.59 4.08
CA LYS A 91 -11.90 -12.11 4.84
C LYS A 91 -12.59 -10.92 4.19
N LEU A 92 -12.04 -10.36 3.13
CA LEU A 92 -12.57 -9.17 2.49
C LEU A 92 -13.39 -9.52 1.25
N PRO A 93 -14.46 -8.78 0.96
CA PRO A 93 -15.19 -8.92 -0.29
C PRO A 93 -14.33 -8.40 -1.44
N THR A 94 -13.77 -9.32 -2.22
CA THR A 94 -12.87 -9.01 -3.32
C THR A 94 -13.40 -9.48 -4.66
N TYR A 95 -12.75 -9.07 -5.74
CA TYR A 95 -12.94 -9.57 -7.10
C TYR A 95 -11.66 -9.47 -7.89
N GLU A 96 -11.52 -10.30 -8.91
CA GLU A 96 -10.40 -10.29 -9.84
C GLU A 96 -10.54 -9.19 -10.89
N CYS A 97 -9.45 -8.46 -11.13
CA CYS A 97 -9.36 -7.44 -12.15
C CYS A 97 -8.28 -7.82 -13.17
N TYR A 98 -8.64 -7.84 -14.42
CA TYR A 98 -7.81 -8.25 -15.54
C TYR A 98 -7.25 -7.07 -16.34
N CYS A 99 -7.62 -5.84 -15.97
CA CYS A 99 -7.19 -4.63 -16.64
C CYS A 99 -5.71 -4.32 -16.42
N THR A 100 -5.06 -3.84 -17.47
CA THR A 100 -3.74 -3.20 -17.38
C THR A 100 -3.87 -1.77 -16.82
N ARG A 101 -2.73 -1.15 -16.46
CA ARG A 101 -2.70 0.28 -16.10
C ARG A 101 -3.15 1.18 -17.26
N ARG A 102 -2.94 0.74 -18.49
CA ARG A 102 -3.37 1.45 -19.69
C ARG A 102 -4.90 1.40 -19.81
N ASP A 103 -5.51 0.22 -19.70
CA ASP A 103 -6.98 0.06 -19.77
C ASP A 103 -7.68 0.92 -18.70
N ILE A 104 -7.11 0.98 -17.49
CA ILE A 104 -7.65 1.81 -16.40
C ILE A 104 -7.59 3.29 -16.74
N ARG A 105 -6.48 3.76 -17.31
CA ARG A 105 -6.34 5.17 -17.72
C ARG A 105 -7.29 5.52 -18.86
N GLU A 106 -7.40 4.68 -19.87
CA GLU A 106 -8.30 4.88 -20.99
C GLU A 106 -9.77 4.91 -20.54
N ALA A 107 -10.15 3.99 -19.64
CA ALA A 107 -11.51 3.98 -19.08
C ALA A 107 -11.79 5.20 -18.17
N ALA A 108 -10.80 5.70 -17.45
CA ALA A 108 -10.93 6.91 -16.63
C ALA A 108 -10.94 8.21 -17.47
N SER A 109 -10.52 8.16 -18.74
CA SER A 109 -10.55 9.31 -19.67
C SER A 109 -11.85 9.44 -20.42
N ALA A 110 -12.80 8.50 -20.26
CA ALA A 110 -14.08 8.55 -20.94
C ALA A 110 -14.91 9.79 -20.51
N PRO A 111 -15.65 10.43 -21.42
CA PRO A 111 -16.57 11.50 -21.06
C PRO A 111 -17.53 10.99 -19.95
N HIS A 112 -17.63 11.67 -18.84
CA HIS A 112 -18.40 11.30 -17.64
C HIS A 112 -17.67 10.39 -16.62
N ALA A 113 -16.43 9.93 -16.84
CA ALA A 113 -15.63 9.25 -15.84
C ALA A 113 -15.03 10.27 -14.86
N GLN A 114 -14.94 9.91 -13.58
CA GLN A 114 -14.17 10.72 -12.63
C GLN A 114 -12.68 10.49 -12.85
N PRO A 115 -11.87 11.53 -13.08
CA PRO A 115 -10.43 11.39 -13.32
C PRO A 115 -9.75 10.60 -12.20
N GLY A 116 -8.95 9.60 -12.57
CA GLY A 116 -8.19 8.77 -11.62
C GLY A 116 -8.97 7.68 -10.92
N MET A 117 -10.29 7.58 -11.12
CA MET A 117 -11.09 6.53 -10.51
C MET A 117 -11.20 5.30 -11.43
N TYR A 118 -10.95 4.11 -10.88
CA TYR A 118 -11.19 2.86 -11.60
C TYR A 118 -12.70 2.61 -11.74
N PRO A 119 -13.23 2.46 -12.97
CA PRO A 119 -14.68 2.38 -13.21
C PRO A 119 -15.33 1.07 -12.76
N GLY A 120 -14.55 0.08 -12.35
CA GLY A 120 -15.09 -1.20 -11.89
C GLY A 120 -15.39 -2.19 -13.00
N THR A 121 -14.79 -2.04 -14.18
CA THR A 121 -15.05 -2.83 -15.40
C THR A 121 -15.10 -4.35 -15.16
N CYS A 122 -14.22 -4.88 -14.29
CA CYS A 122 -14.18 -6.31 -13.99
C CYS A 122 -15.03 -6.72 -12.79
N ARG A 123 -15.70 -5.79 -12.11
CA ARG A 123 -16.38 -6.05 -10.84
C ARG A 123 -17.48 -7.10 -10.97
N ASP A 124 -18.28 -7.03 -12.02
CA ASP A 124 -19.50 -7.79 -12.16
C ASP A 124 -19.50 -8.71 -13.41
N LEU A 125 -18.30 -9.15 -13.82
CA LEU A 125 -18.15 -10.13 -14.89
C LEU A 125 -18.79 -11.47 -14.50
N SER A 126 -19.42 -12.14 -15.46
CA SER A 126 -19.88 -13.52 -15.30
C SER A 126 -18.69 -14.48 -15.12
N GLU A 127 -18.97 -15.67 -14.57
CA GLU A 127 -17.87 -16.65 -14.37
C GLU A 127 -17.26 -17.11 -15.70
N GLU A 128 -18.07 -17.21 -16.75
CA GLU A 128 -17.58 -17.53 -18.11
C GLU A 128 -16.57 -16.49 -18.60
N HIS A 129 -16.91 -15.19 -18.47
CA HIS A 129 -15.99 -14.12 -18.84
C HIS A 129 -14.74 -14.09 -17.97
N ARG A 130 -14.86 -14.38 -16.66
CA ARG A 130 -13.68 -14.50 -15.77
C ARG A 130 -12.77 -15.63 -16.18
N ALA A 131 -13.34 -16.80 -16.49
CA ALA A 131 -12.55 -17.95 -16.94
C ALA A 131 -11.77 -17.63 -18.22
N LEU A 132 -12.42 -17.00 -19.20
CA LEU A 132 -11.76 -16.56 -20.43
C LEU A 132 -10.62 -15.57 -20.15
N ARG A 133 -10.86 -14.55 -19.32
CA ARG A 133 -9.85 -13.54 -18.97
C ARG A 133 -8.69 -14.11 -18.17
N ARG A 134 -8.91 -15.13 -17.33
CA ARG A 134 -7.83 -15.85 -16.62
C ARG A 134 -6.94 -16.58 -17.62
N LEU A 135 -7.53 -17.25 -18.62
CA LEU A 135 -6.77 -17.93 -19.65
C LEU A 135 -5.92 -16.96 -20.48
N GLU A 136 -6.49 -15.82 -20.89
CA GLU A 136 -5.77 -14.79 -21.63
C GLU A 136 -4.57 -14.26 -20.82
N LEU A 137 -4.77 -13.89 -19.54
CA LEU A 137 -3.68 -13.44 -18.68
C LEU A 137 -2.62 -14.51 -18.45
N SER A 138 -3.05 -15.76 -18.26
CA SER A 138 -2.13 -16.88 -18.07
C SER A 138 -1.24 -17.12 -19.29
N ALA A 139 -1.78 -16.93 -20.49
CA ALA A 139 -1.00 -17.02 -21.73
C ALA A 139 0.07 -15.90 -21.83
N GLU A 140 -0.17 -14.76 -21.17
CA GLU A 140 0.78 -13.66 -21.05
C GLU A 140 1.73 -13.80 -19.83
N GLY A 141 1.66 -14.89 -19.06
CA GLY A 141 2.42 -15.06 -17.82
C GLY A 141 2.00 -14.13 -16.69
N ARG A 142 0.77 -13.61 -16.71
CA ARG A 142 0.24 -12.64 -15.77
C ARG A 142 -0.84 -13.23 -14.87
N LEU A 143 -0.98 -12.66 -13.68
CA LEU A 143 -2.05 -12.97 -12.75
C LEU A 143 -3.04 -11.79 -12.65
N PRO A 144 -4.33 -12.05 -12.35
CA PRO A 144 -5.30 -11.00 -12.10
C PRO A 144 -4.94 -10.22 -10.83
N ALA A 145 -5.19 -8.91 -10.85
CA ALA A 145 -5.10 -8.10 -9.64
C ALA A 145 -6.34 -8.32 -8.77
N ILE A 146 -6.15 -8.45 -7.47
CA ILE A 146 -7.26 -8.56 -6.51
C ILE A 146 -7.67 -7.15 -6.05
N ARG A 147 -8.94 -6.84 -6.24
CA ARG A 147 -9.53 -5.56 -5.85
C ARG A 147 -10.59 -5.72 -4.77
N LEU A 148 -10.61 -4.77 -3.85
CA LEU A 148 -11.67 -4.69 -2.85
C LEU A 148 -13.01 -4.29 -3.50
N ARG A 149 -14.07 -5.00 -3.13
CA ARG A 149 -15.46 -4.65 -3.43
C ARG A 149 -15.95 -3.62 -2.40
N ALA A 150 -15.48 -2.39 -2.52
CA ALA A 150 -15.87 -1.33 -1.59
C ALA A 150 -17.38 -1.08 -1.62
N LYS A 151 -18.00 -1.01 -0.45
CA LYS A 151 -19.43 -0.71 -0.27
C LYS A 151 -19.67 0.79 -0.21
N ALA A 152 -18.77 1.53 0.41
CA ALA A 152 -18.85 2.99 0.48
C ALA A 152 -18.24 3.61 -0.78
N ARG A 153 -18.88 4.68 -1.28
CA ARG A 153 -18.40 5.49 -2.41
C ARG A 153 -17.56 6.65 -1.96
N GLU A 154 -17.74 7.08 -0.71
CA GLU A 154 -17.13 8.26 -0.14
C GLU A 154 -16.70 7.98 1.30
N TRP A 155 -15.59 8.56 1.69
CA TRP A 155 -15.01 8.46 3.03
C TRP A 155 -14.58 9.83 3.48
N THR A 156 -15.00 10.23 4.66
CA THR A 156 -14.54 11.47 5.29
C THR A 156 -13.45 11.15 6.30
N VAL A 157 -12.32 11.82 6.17
CA VAL A 157 -11.19 11.73 7.11
C VAL A 157 -10.99 13.12 7.71
N SER A 158 -10.99 13.21 9.04
CA SER A 158 -10.58 14.42 9.74
C SER A 158 -9.08 14.36 9.97
N ASP A 159 -8.36 15.36 9.48
CA ASP A 159 -6.92 15.50 9.64
C ASP A 159 -6.61 16.73 10.51
N PHE A 160 -5.36 16.83 10.97
CA PHE A 160 -4.85 17.98 11.71
C PHE A 160 -4.48 19.18 10.83
N TYR A 161 -4.50 19.02 9.50
CA TYR A 161 -4.17 20.05 8.52
C TYR A 161 -5.38 20.53 7.77
#